data_ab7f59fcaae8e8b5863ee29b03f7f32a
#
_entry.id   ab7f59fcaae8e8b5863ee29b03f7f32a
#
_cell.length_a   1.000
_cell.length_b   1.000
_cell.length_c   1.000
_cell.angle_alpha   90.00
_cell.angle_beta   90.00
_cell.angle_gamma   90.00
#
_symmetry.space_group_name_H-M   'P 1'
#
loop_
_entity.id
_entity.type
_entity.pdbx_description
1 polymer ?
#
loop_
_entity_poly.entity_id
_entity_poly.type
_entity_poly.pdbx_seq_one_letter_code
_entity_poly.pdbx_strand_id
1 'polypeptide(L)'
;MVIEPKTVETFGFAGSVEPQYSADLAFRLLGRVVSRDVKVGDLVTKGTTIAALDPTALELAVQASKADLSNAQAQFINAAASEDRQRQLLASANTSQATFDAAKQARQAAEAGVERANAALAKSQEQLGYARLFSDFDGVVTATGAEVGQTVSAGQTVVTVARTDPREAVVDIPDQLTGDLTVGMPFEVVLQSLPTIKTQARLREIAPQSEGATRTRRVKLTLVDPPTAFRLGSTITATRMTKVDPTIELPISALLEKDGSEKVWIVDPQSSSVSAREIKVASKSGGSFTVAGGLEAGMRVVTAGVHSLAEGQKVKVPEGGV
;
A
#
# COMPACT_ATOMS: atom_id res chain seq x y z
N MET A 1 45.02 -10.45 10.58
CA MET A 1 43.76 -10.37 9.83
C MET A 1 44.05 -10.49 8.34
N VAL A 2 43.29 -11.27 7.58
CA VAL A 2 43.40 -11.31 6.12
C VAL A 2 42.51 -10.17 5.57
N ILE A 3 42.99 -9.45 4.58
CA ILE A 3 42.24 -8.36 3.96
C ILE A 3 41.22 -8.96 3.00
N GLU A 4 39.96 -8.72 3.28
CA GLU A 4 38.83 -8.98 2.40
C GLU A 4 38.20 -7.64 2.02
N PRO A 5 38.28 -7.21 0.75
CA PRO A 5 37.65 -5.97 0.32
C PRO A 5 36.14 -6.04 0.48
N LYS A 6 35.55 -5.05 1.11
CA LYS A 6 34.12 -4.89 1.22
C LYS A 6 33.59 -4.31 -0.09
N THR A 7 32.87 -5.11 -0.85
CA THR A 7 32.32 -4.74 -2.18
C THR A 7 30.84 -4.42 -2.13
N VAL A 8 30.20 -4.61 -0.96
CA VAL A 8 28.76 -4.40 -0.77
C VAL A 8 28.55 -3.64 0.54
N GLU A 9 27.82 -2.56 0.44
CA GLU A 9 27.32 -1.83 1.58
C GLU A 9 25.83 -2.15 1.76
N THR A 10 25.42 -2.34 3.00
CA THR A 10 24.07 -2.80 3.34
C THR A 10 23.37 -1.74 4.17
N PHE A 11 22.29 -1.20 3.64
CA PHE A 11 21.44 -0.25 4.37
C PHE A 11 20.12 -0.93 4.73
N GLY A 12 19.79 -0.94 6.02
CA GLY A 12 18.54 -1.47 6.55
C GLY A 12 17.59 -0.35 6.96
N PHE A 13 16.34 -0.41 6.50
CA PHE A 13 15.28 0.55 6.80
C PHE A 13 14.13 -0.15 7.48
N ALA A 14 13.73 0.34 8.66
CA ALA A 14 12.57 -0.17 9.37
C ALA A 14 11.28 0.31 8.72
N GLY A 15 10.24 -0.53 8.78
CA GLY A 15 8.94 -0.22 8.23
C GLY A 15 7.86 -1.23 8.64
N SER A 16 6.74 -1.22 7.94
CA SER A 16 5.60 -2.10 8.18
C SER A 16 5.09 -2.76 6.90
N VAL A 17 4.44 -3.90 7.06
CA VAL A 17 3.68 -4.53 5.98
C VAL A 17 2.32 -3.85 5.88
N GLU A 18 2.01 -3.31 4.71
CA GLU A 18 0.74 -2.66 4.43
C GLU A 18 0.04 -3.33 3.23
N PRO A 19 -1.29 -3.21 3.13
CA PRO A 19 -1.99 -3.65 1.93
C PRO A 19 -1.71 -2.66 0.81
N GLN A 20 -1.53 -3.16 -0.41
CA GLN A 20 -1.41 -2.26 -1.58
C GLN A 20 -2.73 -1.52 -1.84
N TYR A 21 -3.87 -2.15 -1.55
CA TYR A 21 -5.20 -1.60 -1.75
C TYR A 21 -6.04 -1.72 -0.50
N SER A 22 -6.57 -0.61 -0.04
CA SER A 22 -7.58 -0.54 1.02
C SER A 22 -8.66 0.46 0.62
N ALA A 23 -9.87 0.23 1.10
CA ALA A 23 -10.98 1.15 0.91
C ALA A 23 -11.76 1.34 2.20
N ASP A 24 -12.12 2.60 2.44
CA ASP A 24 -13.03 2.98 3.50
C ASP A 24 -14.46 2.89 2.96
N LEU A 25 -15.21 1.92 3.46
CA LEU A 25 -16.60 1.70 3.08
C LEU A 25 -17.51 2.60 3.91
N ALA A 26 -18.35 3.36 3.23
CA ALA A 26 -19.24 4.34 3.81
C ALA A 26 -20.62 4.28 3.16
N PHE A 27 -21.67 4.60 3.91
CA PHE A 27 -23.01 4.76 3.35
C PHE A 27 -23.10 6.05 2.50
N ARG A 28 -23.93 5.99 1.46
CA ARG A 28 -24.25 7.16 0.61
C ARG A 28 -25.35 8.04 1.19
N LEU A 29 -26.00 7.58 2.24
CA LEU A 29 -27.12 8.24 2.92
C LEU A 29 -26.84 8.43 4.39
N LEU A 30 -27.44 9.47 4.97
CA LEU A 30 -27.56 9.64 6.41
C LEU A 30 -28.54 8.59 6.97
N GLY A 31 -28.18 7.91 8.04
CA GLY A 31 -29.11 6.96 8.69
C GLY A 31 -28.53 6.33 9.95
N ARG A 32 -29.38 5.61 10.69
CA ARG A 32 -28.97 4.85 11.86
C ARG A 32 -28.54 3.45 11.45
N VAL A 33 -27.38 3.01 11.90
CA VAL A 33 -26.87 1.64 11.66
C VAL A 33 -27.68 0.66 12.50
N VAL A 34 -28.34 -0.31 11.87
CA VAL A 34 -29.13 -1.35 12.54
C VAL A 34 -28.40 -2.67 12.63
N SER A 35 -27.47 -2.95 11.70
CA SER A 35 -26.58 -4.11 11.79
C SER A 35 -25.20 -3.78 11.25
N ARG A 36 -24.18 -4.49 11.79
CA ARG A 36 -22.84 -4.60 11.25
C ARG A 36 -22.42 -6.07 11.40
N ASP A 37 -22.39 -6.76 10.29
CA ASP A 37 -22.29 -8.22 10.25
C ASP A 37 -20.84 -8.72 10.24
N VAL A 38 -19.85 -7.78 10.27
CA VAL A 38 -18.42 -8.07 10.22
C VAL A 38 -17.65 -7.44 11.39
N LYS A 39 -16.52 -8.04 11.75
CA LYS A 39 -15.59 -7.58 12.79
C LYS A 39 -14.19 -7.43 12.20
N VAL A 40 -13.32 -6.69 12.91
CA VAL A 40 -11.90 -6.61 12.54
C VAL A 40 -11.29 -8.01 12.51
N GLY A 41 -10.61 -8.33 11.42
CA GLY A 41 -10.02 -9.63 11.14
C GLY A 41 -10.87 -10.57 10.29
N ASP A 42 -12.15 -10.28 10.07
CA ASP A 42 -13.01 -11.10 9.23
C ASP A 42 -12.62 -11.00 7.75
N LEU A 43 -12.63 -12.14 7.06
CA LEU A 43 -12.47 -12.21 5.62
C LEU A 43 -13.84 -11.95 4.97
N VAL A 44 -13.86 -11.08 4.00
CA VAL A 44 -15.05 -10.72 3.22
C VAL A 44 -14.79 -10.93 1.74
N THR A 45 -15.84 -11.34 1.02
CA THR A 45 -15.83 -11.45 -0.44
C THR A 45 -16.63 -10.32 -1.05
N LYS A 46 -16.39 -10.04 -2.33
CA LYS A 46 -17.18 -9.08 -3.09
C LYS A 46 -18.67 -9.41 -3.00
N GLY A 47 -19.48 -8.41 -2.63
CA GLY A 47 -20.94 -8.55 -2.45
C GLY A 47 -21.36 -9.00 -1.04
N THR A 48 -20.42 -9.30 -0.14
CA THR A 48 -20.75 -9.58 1.27
C THR A 48 -21.33 -8.32 1.92
N THR A 49 -22.47 -8.47 2.62
CA THR A 49 -23.07 -7.38 3.38
C THR A 49 -22.18 -7.06 4.59
N ILE A 50 -21.80 -5.80 4.70
CA ILE A 50 -20.94 -5.28 5.77
C ILE A 50 -21.77 -4.69 6.90
N ALA A 51 -22.75 -3.86 6.55
CA ALA A 51 -23.63 -3.17 7.50
C ALA A 51 -24.95 -2.77 6.82
N ALA A 52 -25.96 -2.44 7.62
CA ALA A 52 -27.23 -1.92 7.13
C ALA A 52 -27.68 -0.71 7.95
N LEU A 53 -28.32 0.25 7.27
CA LEU A 53 -29.09 1.33 7.88
C LEU A 53 -30.54 0.90 8.10
N ASP A 54 -31.26 1.60 8.97
CA ASP A 54 -32.71 1.46 9.13
C ASP A 54 -33.41 1.76 7.79
N PRO A 55 -34.04 0.78 7.14
CA PRO A 55 -34.63 0.95 5.82
C PRO A 55 -36.05 1.49 5.85
N THR A 56 -36.68 1.62 7.04
CA THR A 56 -38.12 1.85 7.18
C THR A 56 -38.64 3.02 6.36
N ALA A 57 -37.99 4.18 6.46
CA ALA A 57 -38.39 5.37 5.71
C ALA A 57 -38.21 5.21 4.19
N LEU A 58 -37.17 4.49 3.78
CA LEU A 58 -36.89 4.22 2.36
C LEU A 58 -37.85 3.20 1.78
N GLU A 59 -38.26 2.20 2.55
CA GLU A 59 -39.28 1.22 2.13
C GLU A 59 -40.65 1.90 1.93
N LEU A 60 -41.02 2.80 2.85
CA LEU A 60 -42.24 3.59 2.69
C LEU A 60 -42.20 4.49 1.46
N ALA A 61 -41.02 5.10 1.13
CA ALA A 61 -40.85 5.88 -0.09
C ALA A 61 -41.03 5.04 -1.35
N VAL A 62 -40.52 3.80 -1.37
CA VAL A 62 -40.72 2.85 -2.46
C VAL A 62 -42.20 2.49 -2.61
N GLN A 63 -42.93 2.24 -1.48
CA GLN A 63 -44.34 1.96 -1.52
C GLN A 63 -45.17 3.13 -2.07
N ALA A 64 -44.84 4.37 -1.69
CA ALA A 64 -45.49 5.57 -2.20
C ALA A 64 -45.25 5.70 -3.74
N SER A 65 -44.02 5.56 -4.18
CA SER A 65 -43.72 5.62 -5.62
C SER A 65 -44.38 4.51 -6.44
N LYS A 66 -44.58 3.31 -5.85
CA LYS A 66 -45.37 2.22 -6.50
C LYS A 66 -46.83 2.60 -6.65
N ALA A 67 -47.42 3.22 -5.63
CA ALA A 67 -48.82 3.68 -5.69
C ALA A 67 -49.01 4.79 -6.74
N ASP A 68 -48.05 5.74 -6.81
CA ASP A 68 -48.05 6.79 -7.83
C ASP A 68 -47.93 6.21 -9.24
N LEU A 69 -47.10 5.22 -9.46
CA LEU A 69 -47.01 4.51 -10.74
C LEU A 69 -48.31 3.82 -11.10
N SER A 70 -48.94 3.12 -10.13
CA SER A 70 -50.24 2.47 -10.38
C SER A 70 -51.33 3.47 -10.76
N ASN A 71 -51.36 4.63 -10.12
CA ASN A 71 -52.27 5.73 -10.47
C ASN A 71 -52.00 6.27 -11.87
N ALA A 72 -50.77 6.53 -12.22
CA ALA A 72 -50.37 7.00 -13.56
C ALA A 72 -50.74 5.97 -14.64
N GLN A 73 -50.56 4.68 -14.39
CA GLN A 73 -50.94 3.60 -15.28
C GLN A 73 -52.46 3.56 -15.52
N ALA A 74 -53.27 3.71 -14.45
CA ALA A 74 -54.72 3.77 -14.55
C ALA A 74 -55.20 4.98 -15.40
N GLN A 75 -54.54 6.14 -15.20
CA GLN A 75 -54.82 7.34 -16.00
C GLN A 75 -54.48 7.12 -17.48
N PHE A 76 -53.36 6.49 -17.78
CA PHE A 76 -52.99 6.14 -19.16
C PHE A 76 -53.96 5.18 -19.79
N ILE A 77 -54.39 4.12 -19.10
CA ILE A 77 -55.38 3.15 -19.61
C ILE A 77 -56.69 3.87 -19.93
N ASN A 78 -57.16 4.76 -19.06
CA ASN A 78 -58.37 5.52 -19.31
C ASN A 78 -58.26 6.48 -20.48
N ALA A 79 -57.13 7.18 -20.61
CA ALA A 79 -56.87 8.10 -21.72
C ALA A 79 -56.73 7.34 -23.07
N ALA A 80 -56.05 6.19 -23.06
CA ALA A 80 -55.91 5.34 -24.24
C ALA A 80 -57.27 4.81 -24.73
N ALA A 81 -58.12 4.34 -23.81
CA ALA A 81 -59.49 3.90 -24.15
C ALA A 81 -60.37 5.07 -24.65
N SER A 82 -60.16 6.29 -24.16
CA SER A 82 -60.86 7.47 -24.64
C SER A 82 -60.41 7.83 -26.08
N GLU A 83 -59.07 7.85 -26.35
CA GLU A 83 -58.53 8.09 -27.68
C GLU A 83 -59.10 7.06 -28.68
N ASP A 84 -59.12 5.77 -28.30
CA ASP A 84 -59.62 4.72 -29.20
C ASP A 84 -61.11 4.91 -29.54
N ARG A 85 -61.93 5.23 -28.53
CA ARG A 85 -63.36 5.57 -28.78
C ARG A 85 -63.50 6.76 -29.72
N GLN A 86 -62.73 7.85 -29.52
CA GLN A 86 -62.78 9.03 -30.37
C GLN A 86 -62.28 8.73 -31.80
N ARG A 87 -61.30 7.87 -31.95
CA ARG A 87 -60.82 7.39 -33.26
C ARG A 87 -61.93 6.67 -34.04
N GLN A 88 -62.68 5.79 -33.38
CA GLN A 88 -63.79 5.05 -33.98
C GLN A 88 -64.95 5.98 -34.39
N LEU A 89 -65.30 6.95 -33.51
CA LEU A 89 -66.30 7.97 -33.73
C LEU A 89 -65.92 8.90 -34.90
N LEU A 90 -64.66 9.27 -35.05
CA LEU A 90 -64.16 10.08 -36.13
C LEU A 90 -64.28 9.32 -37.49
N ALA A 91 -63.89 8.03 -37.47
CA ALA A 91 -64.06 7.18 -38.69
C ALA A 91 -65.45 7.08 -39.13
N SER A 92 -66.50 7.16 -38.27
CA SER A 92 -67.89 7.19 -38.56
C SER A 92 -68.53 8.60 -38.73
N ALA A 93 -67.68 9.64 -38.78
CA ALA A 93 -68.05 11.07 -38.83
C ALA A 93 -68.95 11.57 -37.68
N ASN A 94 -68.90 10.93 -36.50
CA ASN A 94 -69.70 11.24 -35.32
C ASN A 94 -68.97 12.10 -34.28
N THR A 95 -67.77 12.58 -34.57
CA THR A 95 -66.98 13.51 -33.75
C THR A 95 -66.11 14.43 -34.58
N SER A 96 -65.58 15.50 -33.98
CA SER A 96 -64.67 16.43 -34.69
C SER A 96 -63.21 15.99 -34.64
N GLN A 97 -62.40 16.39 -35.61
CA GLN A 97 -60.96 16.20 -35.60
C GLN A 97 -60.33 16.81 -34.33
N ALA A 98 -60.79 17.98 -33.91
CA ALA A 98 -60.28 18.66 -32.69
C ALA A 98 -60.51 17.83 -31.41
N THR A 99 -61.67 17.13 -31.31
CA THR A 99 -61.97 16.25 -30.16
C THR A 99 -61.09 15.02 -30.13
N PHE A 100 -60.78 14.43 -31.29
CA PHE A 100 -59.84 13.33 -31.41
C PHE A 100 -58.43 13.78 -31.05
N ASP A 101 -58.00 14.93 -31.59
CA ASP A 101 -56.65 15.46 -31.28
C ASP A 101 -56.46 15.79 -29.78
N ALA A 102 -57.51 16.29 -29.11
CA ALA A 102 -57.50 16.50 -27.65
C ALA A 102 -57.37 15.16 -26.87
N ALA A 103 -58.10 14.11 -27.31
CA ALA A 103 -57.95 12.79 -26.67
C ALA A 103 -56.57 12.16 -26.89
N LYS A 104 -55.99 12.34 -28.07
CA LYS A 104 -54.63 11.92 -28.39
C LYS A 104 -53.60 12.62 -27.52
N GLN A 105 -53.74 13.95 -27.38
CA GLN A 105 -52.87 14.72 -26.48
C GLN A 105 -53.00 14.27 -25.03
N ALA A 106 -54.21 13.98 -24.53
CA ALA A 106 -54.45 13.46 -23.19
C ALA A 106 -53.75 12.11 -22.95
N ARG A 107 -53.84 11.19 -23.95
CA ARG A 107 -53.09 9.91 -23.85
C ARG A 107 -51.58 10.13 -23.81
N GLN A 108 -51.04 11.00 -24.69
CA GLN A 108 -49.59 11.29 -24.69
C GLN A 108 -49.14 11.91 -23.37
N ALA A 109 -49.94 12.80 -22.80
CA ALA A 109 -49.67 13.38 -21.48
C ALA A 109 -49.66 12.33 -20.35
N ALA A 110 -50.65 11.42 -20.39
CA ALA A 110 -50.74 10.30 -19.44
C ALA A 110 -49.59 9.30 -19.61
N GLU A 111 -49.15 9.02 -20.84
CA GLU A 111 -47.97 8.19 -21.16
C GLU A 111 -46.69 8.79 -20.52
N ALA A 112 -46.45 10.07 -20.75
CA ALA A 112 -45.35 10.80 -20.10
C ALA A 112 -45.46 10.81 -18.54
N GLY A 113 -46.70 10.76 -18.03
CA GLY A 113 -46.97 10.55 -16.60
C GLY A 113 -46.46 9.21 -16.07
N VAL A 114 -46.71 8.13 -16.82
CA VAL A 114 -46.21 6.77 -16.48
C VAL A 114 -44.68 6.74 -16.48
N GLU A 115 -44.05 7.31 -17.51
CA GLU A 115 -42.59 7.36 -17.59
C GLU A 115 -41.95 8.11 -16.39
N ARG A 116 -42.56 9.24 -16.01
CA ARG A 116 -42.12 10.00 -14.83
C ARG A 116 -42.29 9.18 -13.56
N ALA A 117 -43.39 8.51 -13.35
CA ALA A 117 -43.65 7.69 -12.18
C ALA A 117 -42.71 6.47 -12.11
N ASN A 118 -42.40 5.85 -13.26
CA ASN A 118 -41.42 4.78 -13.38
C ASN A 118 -40.02 5.28 -12.94
N ALA A 119 -39.61 6.43 -13.42
CA ALA A 119 -38.30 7.02 -13.01
C ALA A 119 -38.26 7.35 -11.52
N ALA A 120 -39.35 7.84 -10.94
CA ALA A 120 -39.46 8.08 -9.49
C ALA A 120 -39.37 6.79 -8.68
N LEU A 121 -40.04 5.72 -9.10
CA LEU A 121 -39.92 4.41 -8.47
C LEU A 121 -38.50 3.85 -8.53
N ALA A 122 -37.87 3.91 -9.72
CA ALA A 122 -36.49 3.46 -9.87
C ALA A 122 -35.53 4.20 -8.93
N LYS A 123 -35.68 5.53 -8.81
CA LYS A 123 -34.90 6.35 -7.86
C LYS A 123 -35.10 5.91 -6.41
N SER A 124 -36.36 5.67 -6.00
CA SER A 124 -36.67 5.25 -4.61
C SER A 124 -36.08 3.86 -4.33
N GLN A 125 -36.13 2.93 -5.29
CA GLN A 125 -35.54 1.60 -5.17
C GLN A 125 -34.01 1.66 -5.07
N GLU A 126 -33.36 2.52 -5.84
CA GLU A 126 -31.91 2.76 -5.77
C GLU A 126 -31.51 3.32 -4.40
N GLN A 127 -32.28 4.29 -3.88
CA GLN A 127 -32.04 4.84 -2.54
C GLN A 127 -32.20 3.78 -1.45
N LEU A 128 -33.18 2.90 -1.56
CA LEU A 128 -33.33 1.76 -0.65
C LEU A 128 -32.12 0.81 -0.73
N GLY A 129 -31.59 0.60 -1.92
CA GLY A 129 -30.37 -0.18 -2.12
C GLY A 129 -29.15 0.40 -1.38
N TYR A 130 -29.07 1.73 -1.25
CA TYR A 130 -28.02 2.41 -0.49
C TYR A 130 -28.10 2.25 1.03
N ALA A 131 -29.20 1.71 1.55
CA ALA A 131 -29.31 1.34 2.97
C ALA A 131 -28.48 0.10 3.34
N ARG A 132 -27.98 -0.64 2.38
CA ARG A 132 -27.08 -1.79 2.59
C ARG A 132 -25.69 -1.46 2.08
N LEU A 133 -24.68 -1.71 2.90
CA LEU A 133 -23.28 -1.52 2.57
C LEU A 133 -22.67 -2.88 2.25
N PHE A 134 -22.06 -2.99 1.08
CA PHE A 134 -21.43 -4.22 0.59
C PHE A 134 -19.93 -4.01 0.41
N SER A 135 -19.17 -5.10 0.46
CA SER A 135 -17.78 -5.07 0.02
C SER A 135 -17.71 -5.08 -1.51
N ASP A 136 -16.91 -4.18 -2.08
CA ASP A 136 -16.68 -4.08 -3.54
C ASP A 136 -15.65 -5.08 -4.05
N PHE A 137 -14.86 -5.69 -3.15
CA PHE A 137 -13.77 -6.64 -3.46
C PHE A 137 -13.53 -7.62 -2.32
N ASP A 138 -12.75 -8.67 -2.61
CA ASP A 138 -12.34 -9.65 -1.63
C ASP A 138 -11.21 -9.08 -0.75
N GLY A 139 -11.32 -9.23 0.58
CA GLY A 139 -10.35 -8.65 1.49
C GLY A 139 -10.56 -9.05 2.95
N VAL A 140 -9.85 -8.36 3.82
CA VAL A 140 -9.97 -8.50 5.28
C VAL A 140 -10.39 -7.15 5.88
N VAL A 141 -11.25 -7.19 6.88
CA VAL A 141 -11.65 -6.02 7.65
C VAL A 141 -10.49 -5.59 8.56
N THR A 142 -9.97 -4.38 8.36
CA THR A 142 -8.83 -3.85 9.13
C THR A 142 -9.23 -2.88 10.23
N ALA A 143 -10.34 -2.17 10.04
CA ALA A 143 -10.86 -1.24 11.03
C ALA A 143 -12.40 -1.12 10.97
N THR A 144 -13.00 -0.71 12.08
CA THR A 144 -14.42 -0.36 12.18
C THR A 144 -14.54 1.08 12.66
N GLY A 145 -15.28 1.91 11.94
CA GLY A 145 -15.48 3.34 12.21
C GLY A 145 -16.86 3.71 12.72
N ALA A 146 -17.83 2.76 12.73
CA ALA A 146 -19.17 2.99 13.24
C ALA A 146 -19.72 1.76 13.96
N GLU A 147 -20.54 1.99 14.99
CA GLU A 147 -21.17 0.96 15.80
C GLU A 147 -22.68 0.85 15.52
N VAL A 148 -23.23 -0.33 15.82
CA VAL A 148 -24.68 -0.57 15.74
C VAL A 148 -25.42 0.37 16.71
N GLY A 149 -26.49 1.00 16.23
CA GLY A 149 -27.22 2.02 16.93
C GLY A 149 -26.76 3.45 16.70
N GLN A 150 -25.57 3.65 16.16
CA GLN A 150 -25.02 4.96 15.82
C GLN A 150 -25.69 5.54 14.57
N THR A 151 -25.90 6.86 14.56
CA THR A 151 -26.29 7.58 13.35
C THR A 151 -25.03 8.04 12.62
N VAL A 152 -24.94 7.71 11.34
CA VAL A 152 -23.80 8.03 10.46
C VAL A 152 -24.21 8.97 9.35
N SER A 153 -23.31 9.87 8.99
CA SER A 153 -23.48 10.77 7.85
C SER A 153 -23.06 10.09 6.53
N ALA A 154 -23.56 10.60 5.41
CA ALA A 154 -23.06 10.16 4.09
C ALA A 154 -21.56 10.39 3.99
N GLY A 155 -20.80 9.38 3.54
CA GLY A 155 -19.33 9.42 3.41
C GLY A 155 -18.56 9.17 4.73
N GLN A 156 -19.25 8.99 5.86
CA GLN A 156 -18.57 8.60 7.10
C GLN A 156 -18.15 7.14 7.02
N THR A 157 -16.86 6.86 7.25
CA THR A 157 -16.29 5.50 7.24
C THR A 157 -17.00 4.62 8.27
N VAL A 158 -17.51 3.48 7.82
CA VAL A 158 -18.13 2.46 8.65
C VAL A 158 -17.17 1.30 8.90
N VAL A 159 -16.49 0.86 7.86
CA VAL A 159 -15.52 -0.25 7.89
C VAL A 159 -14.42 0.03 6.87
N THR A 160 -13.18 -0.28 7.25
CA THR A 160 -12.06 -0.30 6.30
C THR A 160 -11.78 -1.75 5.90
N VAL A 161 -11.79 -2.03 4.61
CA VAL A 161 -11.45 -3.34 4.04
C VAL A 161 -10.16 -3.22 3.24
N ALA A 162 -9.23 -4.15 3.44
CA ALA A 162 -7.96 -4.21 2.75
C ALA A 162 -7.81 -5.52 1.97
N ARG A 163 -7.21 -5.46 0.78
CA ARG A 163 -6.84 -6.68 0.06
C ARG A 163 -5.69 -7.37 0.80
N THR A 164 -5.76 -8.67 0.90
CA THR A 164 -4.70 -9.47 1.51
C THR A 164 -3.49 -9.62 0.61
N ASP A 165 -3.65 -9.47 -0.70
CA ASP A 165 -2.61 -9.49 -1.72
C ASP A 165 -2.95 -8.53 -2.88
N PRO A 166 -1.97 -7.84 -3.48
CA PRO A 166 -0.56 -7.83 -3.08
C PRO A 166 -0.31 -7.01 -1.80
N ARG A 167 0.71 -7.46 -1.02
CA ARG A 167 1.20 -6.75 0.18
C ARG A 167 2.44 -5.95 -0.16
N GLU A 168 2.65 -4.87 0.56
CA GLU A 168 3.79 -3.99 0.41
C GLU A 168 4.55 -3.83 1.72
N ALA A 169 5.86 -3.67 1.62
CA ALA A 169 6.67 -3.13 2.70
C ALA A 169 6.75 -1.61 2.51
N VAL A 170 6.25 -0.87 3.48
CA VAL A 170 6.32 0.59 3.50
C VAL A 170 7.42 1.00 4.47
N VAL A 171 8.43 1.70 3.95
CA VAL A 171 9.61 2.14 4.69
C VAL A 171 9.85 3.62 4.48
N ASP A 172 10.37 4.28 5.50
CA ASP A 172 10.75 5.69 5.43
C ASP A 172 12.27 5.78 5.33
N ILE A 173 12.79 6.20 4.17
CA ILE A 173 14.22 6.27 3.84
C ILE A 173 14.69 7.72 3.95
N PRO A 174 15.84 8.00 4.62
CA PRO A 174 16.43 9.34 4.62
C PRO A 174 16.60 9.89 3.21
N ASP A 175 16.20 11.16 3.00
CA ASP A 175 16.15 11.77 1.66
C ASP A 175 17.50 11.72 0.93
N GLN A 176 18.61 11.82 1.69
CA GLN A 176 19.97 11.71 1.17
C GLN A 176 20.28 10.35 0.51
N LEU A 177 19.59 9.27 0.92
CA LEU A 177 19.79 7.91 0.41
C LEU A 177 18.79 7.53 -0.70
N THR A 178 17.95 8.47 -1.12
CA THR A 178 16.92 8.21 -2.14
C THR A 178 17.37 8.53 -3.56
N GLY A 179 18.48 9.25 -3.74
CA GLY A 179 18.92 9.76 -5.06
C GLY A 179 19.19 8.66 -6.10
N ASP A 180 19.67 7.49 -5.66
CA ASP A 180 20.00 6.36 -6.53
C ASP A 180 18.86 5.34 -6.64
N LEU A 181 17.71 5.59 -5.98
CA LEU A 181 16.61 4.65 -6.01
C LEU A 181 15.84 4.75 -7.32
N THR A 182 15.63 3.60 -7.95
CA THR A 182 14.85 3.49 -9.18
C THR A 182 13.76 2.44 -9.03
N VAL A 183 12.59 2.69 -9.64
CA VAL A 183 11.48 1.72 -9.65
C VAL A 183 11.94 0.39 -10.24
N GLY A 184 11.55 -0.71 -9.60
CA GLY A 184 11.97 -2.07 -9.94
C GLY A 184 13.21 -2.57 -9.18
N MET A 185 13.92 -1.69 -8.46
CA MET A 185 15.12 -2.06 -7.68
C MET A 185 14.78 -3.12 -6.62
N PRO A 186 15.61 -4.18 -6.48
CA PRO A 186 15.37 -5.25 -5.51
C PRO A 186 15.77 -4.83 -4.08
N PHE A 187 14.99 -5.32 -3.13
CA PHE A 187 15.24 -5.25 -1.70
C PHE A 187 15.03 -6.63 -1.07
N GLU A 188 15.77 -6.95 -0.04
CA GLU A 188 15.47 -8.08 0.85
C GLU A 188 14.66 -7.53 2.03
N VAL A 189 13.54 -8.17 2.37
CA VAL A 189 12.68 -7.77 3.47
C VAL A 189 12.61 -8.89 4.50
N VAL A 190 12.88 -8.54 5.75
CA VAL A 190 12.97 -9.48 6.89
C VAL A 190 11.95 -9.07 7.94
N LEU A 191 11.23 -10.05 8.52
CA LEU A 191 10.37 -9.81 9.69
C LEU A 191 11.24 -9.56 10.93
N GLN A 192 11.00 -8.44 11.62
CA GLN A 192 11.76 -8.14 12.86
C GLN A 192 11.47 -9.13 13.98
N SER A 193 10.23 -9.65 14.07
CA SER A 193 9.83 -10.65 15.06
C SER A 193 10.43 -12.04 14.81
N LEU A 194 10.74 -12.37 13.56
CA LEU A 194 11.28 -13.67 13.13
C LEU A 194 12.32 -13.45 12.02
N PRO A 195 13.57 -13.08 12.36
CA PRO A 195 14.60 -12.70 11.37
C PRO A 195 15.01 -13.80 10.38
N THR A 196 14.63 -15.05 10.65
CA THR A 196 14.84 -16.17 9.71
C THR A 196 13.85 -16.18 8.56
N ILE A 197 12.71 -15.46 8.71
CA ILE A 197 11.68 -15.36 7.66
C ILE A 197 11.92 -14.09 6.86
N LYS A 198 12.23 -14.28 5.59
CA LYS A 198 12.55 -13.21 4.65
C LYS A 198 11.89 -13.42 3.30
N THR A 199 11.72 -12.36 2.56
CA THR A 199 11.22 -12.35 1.19
C THR A 199 11.93 -11.29 0.37
N GLN A 200 11.82 -11.39 -0.95
CA GLN A 200 12.26 -10.35 -1.88
C GLN A 200 11.15 -9.33 -2.06
N ALA A 201 11.54 -8.10 -2.32
CA ALA A 201 10.62 -7.03 -2.68
C ALA A 201 11.19 -6.20 -3.83
N ARG A 202 10.31 -5.53 -4.56
CA ARG A 202 10.67 -4.61 -5.63
C ARG A 202 10.15 -3.23 -5.34
N LEU A 203 10.99 -2.23 -5.52
CA LEU A 203 10.60 -0.83 -5.38
C LEU A 203 9.53 -0.49 -6.41
N ARG A 204 8.34 -0.08 -5.95
CA ARG A 204 7.20 0.32 -6.77
C ARG A 204 7.02 1.83 -6.83
N GLU A 205 7.16 2.49 -5.69
CA GLU A 205 6.83 3.90 -5.56
C GLU A 205 7.78 4.58 -4.58
N ILE A 206 8.21 5.78 -4.95
CA ILE A 206 8.92 6.72 -4.07
C ILE A 206 8.02 7.94 -3.94
N ALA A 207 7.64 8.30 -2.71
CA ALA A 207 6.82 9.49 -2.49
C ALA A 207 7.51 10.73 -3.09
N PRO A 208 6.80 11.57 -3.84
CA PRO A 208 7.39 12.75 -4.47
C PRO A 208 7.82 13.82 -3.44
N GLN A 209 7.23 13.79 -2.25
CA GLN A 209 7.50 14.73 -1.17
C GLN A 209 8.11 14.01 0.03
N SER A 210 9.14 14.64 0.63
CA SER A 210 9.73 14.19 1.89
C SER A 210 8.89 14.65 3.07
N GLU A 211 8.85 13.86 4.14
CA GLU A 211 8.25 14.25 5.42
C GLU A 211 9.15 15.28 6.10
N GLY A 212 8.62 16.47 6.35
CA GLY A 212 9.41 17.61 6.83
C GLY A 212 10.01 17.41 8.23
N ALA A 213 9.32 16.67 9.11
CA ALA A 213 9.75 16.45 10.48
C ALA A 213 10.92 15.46 10.57
N THR A 214 10.89 14.39 9.79
CA THR A 214 11.88 13.30 9.82
C THR A 214 12.96 13.42 8.75
N ARG A 215 12.75 14.24 7.72
CA ARG A 215 13.56 14.33 6.51
C ARG A 215 13.71 12.98 5.81
N THR A 216 12.66 12.17 5.88
CA THR A 216 12.58 10.87 5.22
C THR A 216 11.59 10.94 4.07
N ARG A 217 11.76 10.04 3.11
CA ARG A 217 10.86 9.85 1.99
C ARG A 217 10.25 8.46 2.08
N ARG A 218 8.92 8.41 1.99
CA ARG A 218 8.19 7.14 2.01
C ARG A 218 8.41 6.37 0.74
N VAL A 219 8.80 5.11 0.88
CA VAL A 219 9.07 4.18 -0.21
C VAL A 219 8.21 2.95 -0.02
N LYS A 220 7.54 2.52 -1.10
CA LYS A 220 6.69 1.33 -1.13
C LYS A 220 7.35 0.25 -1.97
N LEU A 221 7.51 -0.90 -1.38
CA LEU A 221 8.16 -2.07 -1.96
C LEU A 221 7.13 -3.19 -2.08
N THR A 222 6.77 -3.60 -3.29
CA THR A 222 5.87 -4.74 -3.48
C THR A 222 6.60 -6.04 -3.08
N LEU A 223 6.04 -6.78 -2.15
CA LEU A 223 6.57 -8.07 -1.71
C LEU A 223 6.35 -9.13 -2.79
N VAL A 224 7.34 -9.99 -3.02
CA VAL A 224 7.27 -11.08 -4.00
C VAL A 224 7.01 -12.38 -3.24
N ASP A 225 5.85 -13.00 -3.49
CA ASP A 225 5.42 -14.26 -2.88
C ASP A 225 5.70 -14.32 -1.35
N PRO A 226 5.24 -13.32 -0.57
CA PRO A 226 5.59 -13.25 0.83
C PRO A 226 4.97 -14.41 1.62
N PRO A 227 5.73 -15.08 2.49
CA PRO A 227 5.19 -16.07 3.42
C PRO A 227 4.00 -15.53 4.23
N THR A 228 3.11 -16.41 4.68
CA THR A 228 1.92 -16.04 5.47
C THR A 228 2.23 -15.31 6.77
N ALA A 229 3.45 -15.43 7.28
CA ALA A 229 3.93 -14.71 8.46
C ALA A 229 4.04 -13.19 8.24
N PHE A 230 4.16 -12.70 6.99
CA PHE A 230 4.13 -11.27 6.65
C PHE A 230 2.69 -10.74 6.70
N ARG A 231 2.11 -10.71 7.90
CA ARG A 231 0.75 -10.19 8.12
C ARG A 231 0.74 -8.67 8.00
N LEU A 232 -0.42 -8.11 7.62
CA LEU A 232 -0.62 -6.66 7.65
C LEU A 232 -0.32 -6.10 9.04
N GLY A 233 0.40 -4.97 9.10
CA GLY A 233 0.86 -4.36 10.34
C GLY A 233 2.14 -4.96 10.94
N SER A 234 2.70 -6.04 10.37
CA SER A 234 3.96 -6.61 10.86
C SER A 234 5.12 -5.65 10.62
N THR A 235 5.99 -5.50 11.63
CA THR A 235 7.21 -4.70 11.52
C THR A 235 8.28 -5.46 10.75
N ILE A 236 8.93 -4.77 9.81
CA ILE A 236 9.94 -5.33 8.92
C ILE A 236 11.21 -4.47 8.89
N THR A 237 12.27 -5.07 8.41
CA THR A 237 13.46 -4.36 7.96
C THR A 237 13.66 -4.64 6.47
N ALA A 238 13.61 -3.60 5.64
CA ALA A 238 13.95 -3.70 4.23
C ALA A 238 15.43 -3.36 4.05
N THR A 239 16.17 -4.23 3.39
CA THR A 239 17.61 -4.12 3.22
C THR A 239 17.93 -3.92 1.75
N ARG A 240 18.69 -2.87 1.46
CA ARG A 240 19.28 -2.62 0.14
C ARG A 240 20.76 -3.01 0.17
N MET A 241 21.17 -3.81 -0.80
CA MET A 241 22.57 -4.07 -1.07
C MET A 241 23.04 -3.14 -2.20
N THR A 242 23.96 -2.27 -1.89
CA THR A 242 24.60 -1.39 -2.87
C THR A 242 26.00 -1.91 -3.13
N LYS A 243 26.33 -2.14 -4.43
CA LYS A 243 27.72 -2.40 -4.80
C LYS A 243 28.50 -1.10 -4.61
N VAL A 244 29.56 -1.17 -3.83
CA VAL A 244 30.51 -0.07 -3.66
C VAL A 244 31.84 -0.48 -4.25
N ASP A 245 32.63 0.50 -4.62
CA ASP A 245 34.01 0.22 -5.01
C ASP A 245 34.71 -0.54 -3.88
N PRO A 246 35.54 -1.54 -4.22
CA PRO A 246 36.20 -2.37 -3.20
C PRO A 246 36.94 -1.50 -2.17
N THR A 247 36.43 -1.46 -0.96
CA THR A 247 37.04 -0.71 0.15
C THR A 247 37.64 -1.69 1.15
N ILE A 248 38.81 -1.36 1.68
CA ILE A 248 39.49 -2.13 2.71
C ILE A 248 39.27 -1.39 4.02
N GLU A 249 38.56 -2.01 4.95
CA GLU A 249 38.34 -1.48 6.29
C GLU A 249 39.20 -2.26 7.30
N LEU A 250 39.96 -1.53 8.10
CA LEU A 250 40.85 -2.07 9.11
C LEU A 250 40.55 -1.43 10.49
N PRO A 251 40.74 -2.17 11.60
CA PRO A 251 40.59 -1.60 12.91
C PRO A 251 41.68 -0.56 13.17
N ILE A 252 41.36 0.51 13.93
CA ILE A 252 42.29 1.61 14.21
C ILE A 252 43.58 1.11 14.91
N SER A 253 43.50 -0.03 15.61
CA SER A 253 44.64 -0.69 16.24
C SER A 253 45.67 -1.25 15.26
N ALA A 254 45.34 -1.36 13.99
CA ALA A 254 46.27 -1.77 12.91
C ALA A 254 47.06 -0.59 12.34
N LEU A 255 46.67 0.65 12.64
CA LEU A 255 47.29 1.84 12.11
C LEU A 255 48.57 2.20 12.90
N LEU A 256 49.68 2.34 12.20
CA LEU A 256 50.92 2.86 12.70
C LEU A 256 51.14 4.26 12.16
N GLU A 257 51.04 5.27 13.01
CA GLU A 257 51.38 6.65 12.66
C GLU A 257 52.81 6.93 13.10
N LYS A 258 53.72 7.11 12.18
CA LYS A 258 55.10 7.40 12.46
C LYS A 258 55.67 8.38 11.42
N ASP A 259 56.37 9.39 11.89
CA ASP A 259 57.07 10.40 11.05
C ASP A 259 56.11 11.11 10.06
N GLY A 260 54.87 11.34 10.46
CA GLY A 260 53.86 11.99 9.60
C GLY A 260 53.32 11.11 8.47
N SER A 261 53.67 9.82 8.44
CA SER A 261 53.16 8.84 7.50
C SER A 261 52.28 7.78 8.15
N GLU A 262 51.21 7.36 7.46
CA GLU A 262 50.29 6.32 7.88
C GLU A 262 50.76 4.98 7.28
N LYS A 263 51.01 4.00 8.15
CA LYS A 263 51.54 2.68 7.75
C LYS A 263 50.77 1.56 8.42
N VAL A 264 50.86 0.38 7.86
CA VAL A 264 50.39 -0.88 8.45
C VAL A 264 51.50 -1.94 8.34
N TRP A 265 51.50 -2.90 9.24
CA TRP A 265 52.36 -4.04 9.19
C TRP A 265 51.74 -5.16 8.36
N ILE A 266 52.43 -5.57 7.27
CA ILE A 266 52.04 -6.72 6.43
C ILE A 266 52.88 -7.91 6.80
N VAL A 267 52.28 -9.07 6.96
CA VAL A 267 52.94 -10.34 7.24
C VAL A 267 53.16 -11.08 5.94
N ASP A 268 54.38 -11.38 5.62
CA ASP A 268 54.74 -12.29 4.53
C ASP A 268 54.43 -13.75 4.92
N PRO A 269 53.53 -14.45 4.22
CA PRO A 269 53.12 -15.81 4.58
C PRO A 269 54.24 -16.85 4.44
N GLN A 270 55.30 -16.60 3.63
CA GLN A 270 56.41 -17.53 3.42
C GLN A 270 57.50 -17.41 4.48
N SER A 271 57.88 -16.18 4.80
CA SER A 271 58.96 -15.89 5.76
C SER A 271 58.47 -15.68 7.19
N SER A 272 57.14 -15.48 7.38
CA SER A 272 56.52 -15.08 8.65
C SER A 272 57.16 -13.79 9.24
N SER A 273 57.69 -12.92 8.40
CA SER A 273 58.26 -11.64 8.80
C SER A 273 57.27 -10.50 8.51
N VAL A 274 57.37 -9.42 9.27
CA VAL A 274 56.56 -8.20 9.06
C VAL A 274 57.35 -7.14 8.30
N SER A 275 56.66 -6.44 7.40
CA SER A 275 57.15 -5.26 6.73
C SER A 275 56.16 -4.11 6.83
N ALA A 276 56.69 -2.89 7.08
CA ALA A 276 55.86 -1.71 7.14
C ALA A 276 55.50 -1.23 5.74
N ARG A 277 54.23 -1.11 5.41
CA ARG A 277 53.71 -0.59 4.16
C ARG A 277 53.00 0.72 4.39
N GLU A 278 53.33 1.72 3.60
CA GLU A 278 52.67 3.00 3.58
C GLU A 278 51.28 2.88 2.91
N ILE A 279 50.30 3.47 3.50
CA ILE A 279 48.90 3.44 3.03
C ILE A 279 48.35 4.84 2.90
N LYS A 280 47.30 4.99 2.10
CA LYS A 280 46.49 6.20 2.05
C LYS A 280 45.17 5.95 2.78
N VAL A 281 44.96 6.62 3.88
CA VAL A 281 43.69 6.54 4.64
C VAL A 281 42.68 7.48 4.01
N ALA A 282 41.50 6.96 3.65
CA ALA A 282 40.38 7.72 3.10
C ALA A 282 39.55 8.38 4.20
N SER A 283 39.26 7.63 5.27
CA SER A 283 38.47 8.11 6.40
C SER A 283 38.77 7.31 7.67
N LYS A 284 38.55 7.93 8.85
CA LYS A 284 38.62 7.30 10.17
C LYS A 284 37.27 7.47 10.83
N SER A 285 36.64 6.39 11.28
CA SER A 285 35.31 6.41 11.94
C SER A 285 35.13 5.23 12.87
N GLY A 286 34.58 5.46 14.07
CA GLY A 286 34.03 4.42 14.94
C GLY A 286 35.02 3.33 15.40
N GLY A 287 36.33 3.57 15.43
CA GLY A 287 37.32 2.56 15.83
C GLY A 287 37.89 1.76 14.66
N SER A 288 37.53 2.08 13.41
CA SER A 288 38.11 1.57 12.15
C SER A 288 38.56 2.70 11.25
N PHE A 289 39.34 2.36 10.22
CA PHE A 289 39.71 3.27 9.14
C PHE A 289 39.60 2.58 7.80
N THR A 290 39.27 3.38 6.77
CA THR A 290 39.15 2.91 5.37
C THR A 290 40.41 3.28 4.60
N VAL A 291 40.93 2.33 3.85
CA VAL A 291 42.15 2.49 3.03
C VAL A 291 41.76 2.78 1.58
N ALA A 292 42.26 3.91 1.07
CA ALA A 292 42.11 4.32 -0.34
C ALA A 292 43.13 3.69 -1.32
N GLY A 293 44.24 3.20 -0.77
CA GLY A 293 45.27 2.57 -1.61
C GLY A 293 46.50 2.14 -0.81
N GLY A 294 47.32 1.26 -1.44
CA GLY A 294 48.50 0.70 -0.80
C GLY A 294 48.35 -0.75 -0.32
N LEU A 295 47.11 -1.31 -0.33
CA LEU A 295 46.84 -2.69 0.06
C LEU A 295 46.08 -3.45 -1.02
N GLU A 296 46.30 -4.76 -1.08
CA GLU A 296 45.64 -5.68 -2.00
C GLU A 296 44.85 -6.75 -1.23
N ALA A 297 43.81 -7.30 -1.86
CA ALA A 297 43.06 -8.42 -1.31
C ALA A 297 43.94 -9.62 -1.01
N GLY A 298 43.71 -10.31 0.09
CA GLY A 298 44.48 -11.48 0.51
C GLY A 298 45.75 -11.18 1.32
N MET A 299 46.20 -9.92 1.41
CA MET A 299 47.31 -9.55 2.27
C MET A 299 46.96 -9.76 3.73
N ARG A 300 47.92 -10.11 4.57
CA ARG A 300 47.76 -10.27 6.00
C ARG A 300 48.27 -9.05 6.74
N VAL A 301 47.42 -8.39 7.51
CA VAL A 301 47.72 -7.19 8.29
C VAL A 301 47.74 -7.53 9.81
N VAL A 302 48.69 -6.98 10.48
CA VAL A 302 48.76 -7.06 11.95
C VAL A 302 47.78 -6.07 12.56
N THR A 303 46.90 -6.56 13.44
CA THR A 303 45.84 -5.74 14.06
C THR A 303 46.11 -5.41 15.53
N ALA A 304 47.11 -6.01 16.15
CA ALA A 304 47.46 -5.76 17.54
C ALA A 304 48.98 -5.75 17.73
N GLY A 305 49.48 -4.93 18.66
CA GLY A 305 50.91 -4.83 18.96
C GLY A 305 51.75 -4.06 17.94
N VAL A 306 51.13 -3.26 17.08
CA VAL A 306 51.79 -2.56 15.93
C VAL A 306 52.92 -1.64 16.33
N HIS A 307 52.91 -1.06 17.54
CA HIS A 307 53.91 -0.13 18.04
C HIS A 307 55.18 -0.83 18.59
N SER A 308 55.13 -2.15 18.79
CA SER A 308 56.26 -2.94 19.31
C SER A 308 57.01 -3.74 18.29
N LEU A 309 56.58 -3.66 17.02
CA LEU A 309 57.18 -4.39 15.90
C LEU A 309 58.30 -3.60 15.26
N ALA A 310 59.30 -4.32 14.72
CA ALA A 310 60.39 -3.78 13.91
C ALA A 310 60.41 -4.43 12.50
N GLU A 311 60.96 -3.73 11.52
CA GLU A 311 61.09 -4.20 10.17
C GLU A 311 61.83 -5.54 10.08
N GLY A 312 61.27 -6.51 9.38
CA GLY A 312 61.82 -7.86 9.25
C GLY A 312 61.64 -8.78 10.46
N GLN A 313 60.97 -8.32 11.52
CA GLN A 313 60.72 -9.15 12.74
C GLN A 313 59.85 -10.36 12.39
N LYS A 314 60.26 -11.54 12.86
CA LYS A 314 59.44 -12.76 12.74
C LYS A 314 58.30 -12.75 13.76
N VAL A 315 57.11 -13.02 13.29
CA VAL A 315 55.87 -13.09 14.08
C VAL A 315 55.28 -14.49 14.00
N LYS A 316 54.69 -14.94 15.09
CA LYS A 316 53.92 -16.20 15.10
C LYS A 316 52.50 -15.90 14.58
N VAL A 317 52.17 -16.42 13.41
CA VAL A 317 50.85 -16.32 12.86
C VAL A 317 50.01 -17.49 13.40
N PRO A 318 48.92 -17.27 14.14
CA PRO A 318 48.03 -18.36 14.54
C PRO A 318 47.39 -18.96 13.31
N GLU A 319 47.36 -20.30 13.18
CA GLU A 319 46.58 -21.01 12.20
C GLU A 319 45.11 -20.80 12.56
N GLY A 320 44.38 -20.03 11.74
CA GLY A 320 42.94 -19.76 11.93
C GLY A 320 42.62 -18.39 12.56
N GLY A 321 43.38 -17.37 12.34
CA GLY A 321 43.03 -16.00 12.75
C GLY A 321 41.84 -15.44 12.00
N VAL A 322 40.73 -15.25 12.73
CA VAL A 322 39.58 -14.39 12.37
C VAL A 322 40.06 -12.93 12.36
#